data_0564a94352edc2ff06b762f08e1187fa
#
_entry.id   0564a94352edc2ff06b762f08e1187fa
#
_cell.length_a   1.000
_cell.length_b   1.000
_cell.length_c   1.000
_cell.angle_alpha   90.00
_cell.angle_beta   90.00
_cell.angle_gamma   90.00
#
_symmetry.space_group_name_H-M   'P 1'
#
loop_
_entity.id
_entity.type
_entity.pdbx_description
1 polymer ?
#
loop_
_entity_poly.entity_id
_entity_poly.type
_entity_poly.pdbx_seq_one_letter_code
_entity_poly.pdbx_strand_id
1 'polypeptide(L)'
;MTQPIIVADQQARGERQPPISAIGLTFDIHEWSGSGPDYLHVHYSDDEAWHILEGTLTFRFSDRIVEAPAGTTVFVTAGVPHTYYEAAGPTRYLIIMTPRLRELIAALHGAPRSEHNAITRQFASEIVE
;
A
#
# COMPACT_ATOMS: atom_id res chain seq x y z
N MET A 1 -21.34 7.99 18.87
CA MET A 1 -20.83 8.89 17.82
C MET A 1 -19.36 8.60 17.56
N THR A 2 -19.02 8.46 16.31
CA THR A 2 -17.63 8.19 15.91
C THR A 2 -16.84 9.50 15.92
N GLN A 3 -15.66 9.47 16.52
CA GLN A 3 -14.78 10.62 16.56
C GLN A 3 -13.83 10.59 15.36
N PRO A 4 -13.47 11.75 14.80
CA PRO A 4 -12.43 11.77 13.77
C PRO A 4 -11.09 11.32 14.36
N ILE A 5 -10.26 10.73 13.50
CA ILE A 5 -8.89 10.35 13.87
C ILE A 5 -7.97 11.46 13.40
N ILE A 6 -7.26 12.08 14.36
CA ILE A 6 -6.37 13.20 14.07
C ILE A 6 -4.97 12.82 14.55
N VAL A 7 -4.03 12.74 13.62
CA VAL A 7 -2.65 12.36 13.92
C VAL A 7 -1.74 13.47 13.41
N ALA A 8 -1.03 14.11 14.33
CA ALA A 8 -0.09 15.18 14.01
C ALA A 8 1.16 14.62 13.31
N ASP A 9 1.91 15.51 12.69
CA ASP A 9 3.22 15.18 12.15
C ASP A 9 4.08 14.51 13.20
N GLN A 10 4.82 13.48 12.83
CA GLN A 10 5.59 12.68 13.77
C GLN A 10 6.65 13.49 14.52
N GLN A 11 7.27 14.47 13.85
CA GLN A 11 8.22 15.36 14.51
C GLN A 11 7.54 16.25 15.54
N ALA A 12 6.33 16.71 15.23
CA ALA A 12 5.55 17.55 16.14
C ALA A 12 5.01 16.75 17.33
N ARG A 13 4.86 15.43 17.20
CA ARG A 13 4.42 14.57 18.30
C ARG A 13 5.52 14.33 19.34
N GLY A 14 6.79 14.55 18.97
CA GLY A 14 7.93 14.37 19.85
C GLY A 14 8.34 12.94 20.02
N GLU A 15 7.65 12.20 20.89
CA GLU A 15 7.97 10.81 21.14
C GLU A 15 7.45 9.88 20.03
N ARG A 16 8.02 8.69 19.98
CA ARG A 16 7.65 7.65 19.02
C ARG A 16 6.18 7.25 19.23
N GLN A 17 5.38 7.48 18.23
CA GLN A 17 3.97 7.12 18.21
C GLN A 17 3.76 5.84 17.40
N PRO A 18 2.71 5.06 17.70
CA PRO A 18 2.38 3.91 16.86
C PRO A 18 2.04 4.37 15.43
N PRO A 19 2.24 3.50 14.42
CA PRO A 19 1.86 3.82 13.05
C PRO A 19 0.38 4.14 12.93
N ILE A 20 0.05 5.03 12.00
CA ILE A 20 -1.33 5.38 11.70
C ILE A 20 -2.06 4.14 11.19
N SER A 21 -3.26 3.88 11.73
CA SER A 21 -4.14 2.85 11.23
C SER A 21 -5.58 3.35 11.34
N ALA A 22 -6.06 3.97 10.27
CA ALA A 22 -7.39 4.55 10.20
C ALA A 22 -8.24 3.74 9.22
N ILE A 23 -9.23 3.03 9.73
CA ILE A 23 -10.09 2.15 8.94
C ILE A 23 -11.41 2.85 8.70
N GLY A 24 -11.76 3.05 7.43
CA GLY A 24 -12.97 3.75 7.03
C GLY A 24 -14.00 2.87 6.37
N LEU A 25 -15.12 3.47 6.02
CA LEU A 25 -16.19 2.79 5.32
C LEU A 25 -15.84 2.56 3.85
N THR A 26 -15.21 3.55 3.21
CA THR A 26 -14.89 3.50 1.77
C THR A 26 -13.41 3.45 1.49
N PHE A 27 -12.58 3.93 2.41
CA PHE A 27 -11.13 3.81 2.29
C PHE A 27 -10.47 3.86 3.66
N ASP A 28 -9.26 3.32 3.71
CA ASP A 28 -8.39 3.31 4.88
C ASP A 28 -7.17 4.17 4.62
N ILE A 29 -6.52 4.63 5.69
CA ILE A 29 -5.16 5.19 5.62
C ILE A 29 -4.31 4.45 6.65
N HIS A 30 -3.21 3.84 6.19
CA HIS A 30 -2.26 3.16 7.06
C HIS A 30 -0.86 3.72 6.87
N GLU A 31 -0.10 3.77 7.95
CA GLU A 31 1.31 4.10 7.89
C GLU A 31 2.09 2.79 7.93
N TRP A 32 2.78 2.47 6.82
CA TRP A 32 3.53 1.22 6.65
C TRP A 32 4.97 1.50 6.28
N SER A 33 5.77 0.44 6.32
CA SER A 33 7.13 0.38 5.81
C SER A 33 7.32 -0.95 5.09
N GLY A 34 8.37 -1.06 4.28
CA GLY A 34 8.70 -2.31 3.60
C GLY A 34 8.21 -2.39 2.16
N SER A 35 8.54 -3.50 1.53
CA SER A 35 8.20 -3.76 0.13
C SER A 35 6.82 -4.39 0.02
N GLY A 36 6.19 -4.21 -1.14
CA GLY A 36 5.01 -4.95 -1.53
C GLY A 36 5.38 -6.35 -2.04
N PRO A 37 4.44 -7.05 -2.69
CA PRO A 37 4.73 -8.37 -3.24
C PRO A 37 5.77 -8.29 -4.36
N ASP A 38 6.50 -9.39 -4.59
CA ASP A 38 7.56 -9.45 -5.59
C ASP A 38 7.05 -9.75 -7.00
N TYR A 39 5.76 -9.59 -7.24
CA TYR A 39 5.12 -9.82 -8.54
C TYR A 39 4.23 -8.65 -8.94
N LEU A 40 4.12 -8.40 -10.24
CA LEU A 40 3.12 -7.46 -10.76
C LEU A 40 1.73 -8.01 -10.52
N HIS A 41 0.84 -7.14 -10.04
CA HIS A 41 -0.55 -7.48 -9.80
C HIS A 41 -1.43 -6.30 -10.20
N VAL A 42 -2.70 -6.57 -10.39
CA VAL A 42 -3.68 -5.56 -10.79
C VAL A 42 -4.92 -5.69 -9.91
N HIS A 43 -5.48 -4.55 -9.53
CA HIS A 43 -6.78 -4.47 -8.87
C HIS A 43 -7.77 -3.91 -9.87
N TYR A 44 -8.83 -4.67 -10.17
CA TYR A 44 -9.78 -4.27 -11.23
C TYR A 44 -10.87 -3.32 -10.74
N SER A 45 -11.11 -3.26 -9.44
CA SER A 45 -12.23 -2.50 -8.89
C SER A 45 -11.84 -1.53 -7.79
N ASP A 46 -10.55 -1.35 -7.55
CA ASP A 46 -10.07 -0.53 -6.44
C ASP A 46 -8.90 0.34 -6.85
N ASP A 47 -8.95 1.61 -6.46
CA ASP A 47 -7.82 2.52 -6.56
C ASP A 47 -6.95 2.39 -5.32
N GLU A 48 -5.69 2.77 -5.45
CA GLU A 48 -4.74 2.68 -4.35
C GLU A 48 -3.73 3.82 -4.46
N ALA A 49 -3.30 4.37 -3.32
CA ALA A 49 -2.35 5.48 -3.34
C ALA A 49 -1.32 5.34 -2.24
N TRP A 50 -0.16 5.91 -2.46
CA TRP A 50 0.94 5.99 -1.50
C TRP A 50 1.42 7.43 -1.41
N HIS A 51 1.79 7.85 -0.20
CA HIS A 51 2.51 9.09 0.01
C HIS A 51 3.75 8.78 0.86
N ILE A 52 4.92 9.00 0.29
CA ILE A 52 6.19 8.59 0.91
C ILE A 52 6.61 9.64 1.93
N LEU A 53 6.86 9.20 3.16
CA LEU A 53 7.24 10.06 4.28
C LEU A 53 8.75 10.03 4.53
N GLU A 54 9.38 8.86 4.38
CA GLU A 54 10.82 8.68 4.57
C GLU A 54 11.36 7.66 3.58
N GLY A 55 12.58 7.87 3.12
CA GLY A 55 13.24 6.98 2.18
C GLY A 55 12.69 7.10 0.77
N THR A 56 12.94 6.08 -0.04
CA THR A 56 12.52 6.03 -1.44
C THR A 56 11.92 4.68 -1.74
N LEU A 57 10.66 4.65 -2.19
CA LEU A 57 10.05 3.45 -2.74
C LEU A 57 10.29 3.42 -4.25
N THR A 58 10.58 2.25 -4.77
CA THR A 58 10.67 2.02 -6.20
C THR A 58 9.39 1.32 -6.66
N PHE A 59 8.66 1.93 -7.59
CA PHE A 59 7.45 1.36 -8.16
C PHE A 59 7.76 0.76 -9.51
N ARG A 60 7.27 -0.45 -9.74
CA ARG A 60 7.39 -1.13 -11.03
C ARG A 60 6.01 -1.23 -11.66
N PHE A 61 5.92 -0.74 -12.89
CA PHE A 61 4.74 -0.84 -13.74
C PHE A 61 5.08 -1.72 -14.95
N SER A 62 4.10 -2.01 -15.81
CA SER A 62 4.33 -2.86 -16.98
C SER A 62 5.36 -2.28 -17.95
N ASP A 63 5.44 -0.95 -18.06
CA ASP A 63 6.25 -0.25 -19.06
C ASP A 63 7.40 0.58 -18.49
N ARG A 64 7.53 0.66 -17.17
CA ARG A 64 8.56 1.53 -16.56
C ARG A 64 8.74 1.25 -15.08
N ILE A 65 9.84 1.79 -14.57
CA ILE A 65 10.16 1.82 -13.14
C ILE A 65 10.22 3.29 -12.73
N VAL A 66 9.63 3.62 -11.59
CA VAL A 66 9.59 5.00 -11.07
C VAL A 66 10.10 4.99 -9.63
N GLU A 67 11.06 5.87 -9.34
CA GLU A 67 11.51 6.10 -7.98
C GLU A 67 10.67 7.20 -7.33
N ALA A 68 10.19 6.92 -6.12
CA ALA A 68 9.33 7.84 -5.36
C ALA A 68 10.01 8.18 -4.03
N PRO A 69 10.79 9.26 -3.97
CA PRO A 69 11.40 9.71 -2.72
C PRO A 69 10.37 10.35 -1.78
N ALA A 70 10.81 10.64 -0.56
CA ALA A 70 9.99 11.32 0.45
C ALA A 70 9.32 12.58 -0.14
N GLY A 71 8.03 12.75 0.14
CA GLY A 71 7.22 13.85 -0.39
C GLY A 71 6.49 13.52 -1.68
N THR A 72 6.76 12.36 -2.29
CA THR A 72 6.10 11.93 -3.53
C THR A 72 4.79 11.22 -3.22
N THR A 73 3.77 11.49 -4.02
CA THR A 73 2.49 10.78 -4.01
C THR A 73 2.39 9.94 -5.27
N VAL A 74 2.04 8.66 -5.10
CA VAL A 74 1.78 7.75 -6.22
C VAL A 74 0.33 7.30 -6.13
N PHE A 75 -0.44 7.54 -7.18
CA PHE A 75 -1.83 7.12 -7.27
C PHE A 75 -1.95 6.08 -8.39
N VAL A 76 -2.44 4.89 -8.05
CA VAL A 76 -2.63 3.81 -9.00
C VAL A 76 -4.13 3.57 -9.17
N THR A 77 -4.64 3.96 -10.33
CA THR A 77 -6.03 3.73 -10.73
C THR A 77 -6.30 2.25 -10.90
N ALA A 78 -7.52 1.82 -10.60
CA ALA A 78 -7.98 0.46 -10.88
C ALA A 78 -7.62 0.06 -12.32
N GLY A 79 -7.12 -1.16 -12.50
CA GLY A 79 -6.74 -1.69 -13.79
C GLY A 79 -5.27 -1.50 -14.18
N VAL A 80 -4.47 -0.82 -13.36
CA VAL A 80 -3.06 -0.60 -13.66
C VAL A 80 -2.19 -1.62 -12.92
N PRO A 81 -1.46 -2.50 -13.65
CA PRO A 81 -0.53 -3.44 -13.02
C PRO A 81 0.62 -2.71 -12.33
N HIS A 82 0.96 -3.15 -11.12
CA HIS A 82 1.99 -2.50 -10.33
C HIS A 82 2.54 -3.42 -9.25
N THR A 83 3.70 -3.04 -8.73
CA THR A 83 4.25 -3.48 -7.45
C THR A 83 5.25 -2.43 -6.98
N TYR A 84 5.78 -2.59 -5.78
CA TYR A 84 6.74 -1.65 -5.23
C TYR A 84 7.68 -2.34 -4.25
N TYR A 85 8.87 -1.75 -4.05
CA TYR A 85 9.88 -2.33 -3.17
C TYR A 85 10.83 -1.27 -2.63
N GLU A 86 11.51 -1.64 -1.54
CA GLU A 86 12.60 -0.85 -0.95
C GLU A 86 13.90 -1.25 -1.61
N ALA A 87 14.41 -0.42 -2.53
CA ALA A 87 15.66 -0.73 -3.23
C ALA A 87 16.90 -0.29 -2.44
N ALA A 88 16.79 0.76 -1.64
CA ALA A 88 17.96 1.45 -1.07
C ALA A 88 17.88 1.68 0.44
N GLY A 89 17.10 0.91 1.15
CA GLY A 89 16.99 1.01 2.60
C GLY A 89 15.58 1.20 3.09
N PRO A 90 15.40 1.42 4.42
CA PRO A 90 14.08 1.46 5.01
C PRO A 90 13.27 2.66 4.55
N THR A 91 11.96 2.47 4.49
CA THR A 91 11.00 3.49 4.08
C THR A 91 9.89 3.61 5.11
N ARG A 92 9.16 4.71 5.03
CA ARG A 92 7.93 4.90 5.77
C ARG A 92 6.98 5.66 4.86
N TYR A 93 5.76 5.20 4.73
CA TYR A 93 4.80 5.79 3.81
C TYR A 93 3.38 5.62 4.33
N LEU A 94 2.49 6.51 3.85
CA LEU A 94 1.06 6.31 4.00
C LEU A 94 0.58 5.51 2.80
N ILE A 95 -0.25 4.50 3.05
CA ILE A 95 -0.96 3.79 2.00
C ILE A 95 -2.45 4.04 2.19
N ILE A 96 -3.11 4.44 1.10
CA ILE A 96 -4.54 4.72 1.08
C ILE A 96 -5.17 3.64 0.21
N MET A 97 -6.09 2.87 0.78
CA MET A 97 -6.68 1.72 0.11
C MET A 97 -8.12 1.51 0.54
N THR A 98 -8.83 0.71 -0.22
CA THR A 98 -10.21 0.32 0.11
C THR A 98 -10.19 -0.80 1.17
N PRO A 99 -11.33 -1.01 1.86
CA PRO A 99 -11.45 -2.17 2.76
C PRO A 99 -11.21 -3.51 2.05
N ARG A 100 -11.58 -3.63 0.77
CA ARG A 100 -11.32 -4.85 0.00
C ARG A 100 -9.82 -5.12 -0.14
N LEU A 101 -9.02 -4.08 -0.42
CA LEU A 101 -7.57 -4.23 -0.51
C LEU A 101 -6.96 -4.57 0.84
N ARG A 102 -7.46 -3.99 1.92
CA ARG A 102 -7.00 -4.35 3.27
C ARG A 102 -7.23 -5.83 3.55
N GLU A 103 -8.41 -6.34 3.20
CA GLU A 103 -8.73 -7.76 3.39
C GLU A 103 -7.87 -8.67 2.50
N LEU A 104 -7.64 -8.26 1.26
CA LEU A 104 -6.75 -8.98 0.34
C LEU A 104 -5.34 -9.11 0.92
N ILE A 105 -4.78 -8.00 1.38
CA ILE A 105 -3.41 -7.98 1.91
C ILE A 105 -3.30 -8.87 3.14
N ALA A 106 -4.28 -8.82 4.04
CA ALA A 106 -4.30 -9.70 5.21
C ALA A 106 -4.36 -11.17 4.81
N ALA A 107 -5.16 -11.51 3.80
CA ALA A 107 -5.28 -12.89 3.31
C ALA A 107 -3.97 -13.37 2.66
N LEU A 108 -3.29 -12.51 1.91
CA LEU A 108 -2.00 -12.86 1.29
C LEU A 108 -0.92 -13.11 2.34
N HIS A 109 -0.86 -12.30 3.38
CA HIS A 109 0.14 -12.44 4.44
C HIS A 109 -0.02 -13.74 5.22
N GLY A 110 -1.24 -14.27 5.29
CA GLY A 110 -1.54 -15.52 5.99
C GLY A 110 -1.41 -16.77 5.14
N ALA A 111 -0.98 -16.66 3.87
CA ALA A 111 -1.02 -17.77 2.93
C ALA A 111 0.32 -17.96 2.22
N PRO A 112 0.67 -19.22 1.83
CA PRO A 112 1.86 -19.48 1.03
C PRO A 112 1.69 -18.90 -0.38
N ARG A 113 2.83 -18.61 -1.05
CA ARG A 113 2.84 -18.02 -2.39
C ARG A 113 2.00 -18.81 -3.39
N SER A 114 1.97 -20.13 -3.26
CA SER A 114 1.22 -21.02 -4.17
C SER A 114 -0.28 -20.76 -4.15
N GLU A 115 -0.81 -20.09 -3.13
CA GLU A 115 -2.24 -19.80 -3.01
C GLU A 115 -2.57 -18.36 -3.45
N HIS A 116 -1.57 -17.52 -3.71
CA HIS A 116 -1.79 -16.11 -3.98
C HIS A 116 -2.60 -15.86 -5.25
N ASN A 117 -2.43 -16.68 -6.31
CA ASN A 117 -3.23 -16.51 -7.53
C ASN A 117 -4.73 -16.68 -7.26
N ALA A 118 -5.10 -17.70 -6.48
CA ALA A 118 -6.49 -17.94 -6.13
C ALA A 118 -7.04 -16.86 -5.20
N ILE A 119 -6.24 -16.44 -4.22
CA ILE A 119 -6.66 -15.42 -3.26
C ILE A 119 -6.91 -14.08 -3.95
N THR A 120 -6.00 -13.63 -4.81
CA THR A 120 -6.16 -12.33 -5.49
C THR A 120 -7.46 -12.28 -6.29
N ARG A 121 -7.84 -13.38 -6.92
CA ARG A 121 -9.08 -13.45 -7.71
C ARG A 121 -10.33 -13.31 -6.86
N GLN A 122 -10.29 -13.68 -5.60
CA GLN A 122 -11.41 -13.51 -4.68
C GLN A 122 -11.65 -12.04 -4.34
N PHE A 123 -10.69 -11.16 -4.58
CA PHE A 123 -10.74 -9.75 -4.24
C PHE A 123 -10.65 -8.85 -5.48
N ALA A 124 -11.22 -9.28 -6.61
CA ALA A 124 -11.23 -8.53 -7.86
C ALA A 124 -9.83 -8.09 -8.30
N SER A 125 -8.85 -8.97 -8.09
CA SER A 125 -7.44 -8.71 -8.38
C SER A 125 -6.83 -9.92 -9.07
N GLU A 126 -5.64 -9.73 -9.65
CA GLU A 126 -4.95 -10.80 -10.37
C GLU A 126 -3.44 -10.56 -10.35
N ILE A 127 -2.68 -11.65 -10.26
CA ILE A 127 -1.25 -11.62 -10.50
C ILE A 127 -1.05 -11.73 -12.01
N VAL A 128 -0.30 -10.79 -12.60
CA VAL A 128 -0.17 -10.68 -14.07
C VAL A 128 1.26 -10.92 -14.55
N GLU A 129 2.01 -11.68 -13.78
CA GLU A 129 3.42 -11.93 -14.08
C GLU A 129 3.79 -13.39 -13.85
#